data_aacf5f5cd9c1e3e1e1eb3bc9c92a5d11
#
_entry.id   aacf5f5cd9c1e3e1e1eb3bc9c92a5d11
#
_cell.length_a   1.000
_cell.length_b   1.000
_cell.length_c   1.000
_cell.angle_alpha   90.00
_cell.angle_beta   90.00
_cell.angle_gamma   90.00
#
_symmetry.space_group_name_H-M   'P 1'
#
loop_
_entity.id
_entity.type
_entity.pdbx_description
1 polymer ?
#
loop_
_entity_poly.entity_id
_entity_poly.type
_entity_poly.pdbx_seq_one_letter_code
_entity_poly.pdbx_strand_id
1 'polypeptide(L)'
;MAAVASATLSGNDPSDHVAKSTTAAVMVNGDTIFTTVGDILIFGLASECYTANNATASTLQYQVVSATGTSTISAASASLANAAIGVSVVAQLGALTNAPTVTAASGVGVFPWGAVRIPSGSAIKLVIGVGSTTGTWRHYLRYEPFEAGAYVVAV
;
A
#
# COMPACT_ATOMS: atom_id res chain seq x y z
N MET A 1 -8.11 34.04 -12.08
CA MET A 1 -7.14 33.15 -11.43
C MET A 1 -7.94 32.18 -10.60
N ALA A 2 -8.15 30.98 -11.08
CA ALA A 2 -8.78 29.93 -10.28
C ALA A 2 -7.78 29.53 -9.20
N ALA A 3 -8.13 29.78 -7.93
CA ALA A 3 -7.40 29.22 -6.81
C ALA A 3 -7.50 27.70 -6.95
N VAL A 4 -6.39 27.05 -7.22
CA VAL A 4 -6.25 25.63 -7.01
C VAL A 4 -6.54 25.45 -5.53
N ALA A 5 -7.70 24.88 -5.22
CA ALA A 5 -7.94 24.37 -3.88
C ALA A 5 -6.85 23.31 -3.66
N SER A 6 -5.75 23.76 -3.10
CA SER A 6 -4.82 22.87 -2.45
C SER A 6 -5.68 22.11 -1.47
N ALA A 7 -5.93 20.85 -1.75
CA ALA A 7 -6.34 19.93 -0.71
C ALA A 7 -5.18 19.99 0.27
N THR A 8 -5.28 20.85 1.24
CA THR A 8 -4.33 20.98 2.31
C THR A 8 -4.42 19.69 3.10
N LEU A 9 -3.64 18.73 2.70
CA LEU A 9 -3.20 17.70 3.58
C LEU A 9 -2.52 18.45 4.71
N SER A 10 -3.19 18.48 5.84
CA SER A 10 -2.83 19.24 7.02
C SER A 10 -1.32 19.18 7.26
N GLY A 11 -0.63 20.28 7.02
CA GLY A 11 0.71 20.55 7.50
C GLY A 11 1.85 19.80 6.82
N ASN A 12 1.62 19.09 5.72
CA ASN A 12 2.66 18.37 5.01
C ASN A 12 3.20 19.21 3.85
N ASP A 13 4.49 19.11 3.62
CA ASP A 13 5.15 19.60 2.42
C ASP A 13 4.32 19.21 1.18
N PRO A 14 3.97 20.16 0.29
CA PRO A 14 3.21 19.84 -0.92
C PRO A 14 3.88 18.81 -1.84
N SER A 15 5.14 18.47 -1.60
CA SER A 15 5.86 17.39 -2.28
C SER A 15 5.61 16.00 -1.67
N ASP A 16 5.00 15.90 -0.48
CA ASP A 16 4.89 14.62 0.24
C ASP A 16 3.42 14.15 0.30
N HIS A 17 2.99 13.45 -0.73
CA HIS A 17 1.63 12.94 -0.83
C HIS A 17 1.49 11.60 -0.14
N VAL A 18 0.56 11.52 0.81
CA VAL A 18 0.20 10.27 1.49
C VAL A 18 -1.27 9.95 1.23
N ALA A 19 -1.54 8.77 0.68
CA ALA A 19 -2.87 8.19 0.62
C ALA A 19 -3.01 7.14 1.72
N LYS A 20 -4.17 7.11 2.37
CA LYS A 20 -4.48 6.19 3.47
C LYS A 20 -5.91 5.68 3.32
N SER A 21 -6.12 4.39 3.51
CA SER A 21 -7.46 3.84 3.60
C SER A 21 -8.19 4.43 4.82
N THR A 22 -9.44 4.84 4.61
CA THR A 22 -10.24 5.52 5.66
C THR A 22 -10.71 4.56 6.74
N THR A 23 -10.98 3.31 6.37
CA THR A 23 -11.45 2.24 7.26
C THR A 23 -10.48 1.08 7.28
N ALA A 24 -10.39 0.41 8.42
CA ALA A 24 -9.70 -0.86 8.49
C ALA A 24 -10.65 -1.99 8.07
N ALA A 25 -10.20 -2.84 7.15
CA ALA A 25 -10.98 -3.96 6.63
C ALA A 25 -10.16 -5.26 6.63
N VAL A 26 -10.83 -6.39 6.59
CA VAL A 26 -10.22 -7.68 6.31
C VAL A 26 -9.62 -7.61 4.91
N MET A 27 -8.38 -8.05 4.74
CA MET A 27 -7.76 -8.15 3.41
C MET A 27 -8.27 -9.41 2.72
N VAL A 28 -8.82 -9.26 1.54
CA VAL A 28 -9.28 -10.34 0.68
C VAL A 28 -8.43 -10.39 -0.59
N ASN A 29 -8.20 -11.60 -1.11
CA ASN A 29 -7.44 -11.76 -2.33
C ASN A 29 -8.11 -11.02 -3.51
N GLY A 30 -7.37 -10.14 -4.16
CA GLY A 30 -7.84 -9.32 -5.27
C GLY A 30 -8.39 -7.95 -4.88
N ASP A 31 -8.46 -7.61 -3.58
CA ASP A 31 -8.88 -6.29 -3.14
C ASP A 31 -8.04 -5.18 -3.78
N THR A 32 -8.71 -4.15 -4.25
CA THR A 32 -8.08 -2.89 -4.66
C THR A 32 -7.97 -1.99 -3.44
N ILE A 33 -6.76 -1.53 -3.15
CA ILE A 33 -6.52 -0.63 -2.01
C ILE A 33 -6.31 0.82 -2.43
N PHE A 34 -5.76 1.03 -3.63
CA PHE A 34 -5.55 2.35 -4.20
C PHE A 34 -5.78 2.31 -5.71
N THR A 35 -6.25 3.43 -6.28
CA THR A 35 -6.28 3.68 -7.72
C THR A 35 -5.55 4.96 -8.05
N THR A 36 -4.95 5.03 -9.25
CA THR A 36 -4.17 6.20 -9.69
C THR A 36 -4.92 6.99 -10.76
N VAL A 37 -4.85 8.30 -10.66
CA VAL A 37 -5.24 9.25 -11.71
C VAL A 37 -3.97 10.00 -12.11
N GLY A 38 -3.54 9.83 -13.36
CA GLY A 38 -2.22 10.26 -13.79
C GLY A 38 -1.10 9.31 -13.33
N ASP A 39 0.08 9.50 -13.91
CA ASP A 39 1.30 8.75 -13.54
C ASP A 39 1.84 9.24 -12.20
N ILE A 40 2.20 8.30 -11.35
CA ILE A 40 2.80 8.58 -10.04
C ILE A 40 4.11 7.81 -9.83
N LEU A 41 4.93 8.29 -8.89
CA LEU A 41 6.03 7.55 -8.28
C LEU A 41 5.64 7.18 -6.86
N ILE A 42 5.74 5.91 -6.49
CA ILE A 42 5.54 5.46 -5.11
C ILE A 42 6.89 5.24 -4.42
N PHE A 43 6.99 5.72 -3.18
CA PHE A 43 8.19 5.64 -2.34
C PHE A 43 7.97 4.81 -1.08
N GLY A 44 6.74 4.49 -0.75
CA GLY A 44 6.38 3.70 0.40
C GLY A 44 5.00 3.09 0.24
N LEU A 45 4.87 1.82 0.59
CA LEU A 45 3.61 1.10 0.62
C LEU A 45 3.64 0.17 1.81
N ALA A 46 2.63 0.28 2.68
CA ALA A 46 2.52 -0.53 3.88
C ALA A 46 1.07 -0.86 4.21
N SER A 47 0.88 -1.98 4.90
CA SER A 47 -0.39 -2.37 5.52
C SER A 47 -0.17 -2.61 7.00
N GLU A 48 -1.00 -2.01 7.84
CA GLU A 48 -0.93 -2.09 9.31
C GLU A 48 -2.11 -2.88 9.87
N CYS A 49 -1.81 -3.82 10.76
CA CYS A 49 -2.80 -4.61 11.48
C CYS A 49 -3.53 -3.74 12.50
N TYR A 50 -4.83 -3.60 12.33
CA TYR A 50 -5.70 -2.81 13.20
C TYR A 50 -6.47 -3.67 14.22
N THR A 51 -6.89 -4.87 13.82
CA THR A 51 -7.36 -5.92 14.73
C THR A 51 -6.60 -7.21 14.46
N ALA A 52 -6.25 -7.93 15.50
CA ALA A 52 -5.37 -9.08 15.41
C ALA A 52 -5.89 -10.18 14.48
N ASN A 53 -4.97 -10.80 13.74
CA ASN A 53 -5.24 -12.05 13.02
C ASN A 53 -5.29 -13.24 13.98
N ASN A 54 -6.03 -14.26 13.59
CA ASN A 54 -5.96 -15.57 14.22
C ASN A 54 -4.75 -16.40 13.70
N ALA A 55 -4.70 -17.68 14.03
CA ALA A 55 -3.63 -18.58 13.63
C ALA A 55 -3.63 -18.99 12.14
N THR A 56 -4.55 -18.49 11.31
CA THR A 56 -4.57 -18.78 9.88
C THR A 56 -3.35 -18.18 9.19
N ALA A 57 -2.57 -19.03 8.55
CA ALA A 57 -1.33 -18.66 7.87
C ALA A 57 -1.63 -17.95 6.54
N SER A 58 -1.98 -16.68 6.58
CA SER A 58 -2.09 -15.83 5.39
C SER A 58 -0.76 -15.14 5.07
N THR A 59 -0.56 -14.81 3.79
CA THR A 59 0.56 -14.00 3.31
C THR A 59 0.04 -12.84 2.49
N LEU A 60 0.78 -11.76 2.41
CA LEU A 60 0.45 -10.57 1.63
C LEU A 60 1.49 -10.34 0.54
N GLN A 61 1.02 -10.12 -0.68
CA GLN A 61 1.79 -9.63 -1.80
C GLN A 61 1.08 -8.44 -2.42
N TYR A 62 1.84 -7.46 -2.89
CA TYR A 62 1.29 -6.31 -3.61
C TYR A 62 1.47 -6.48 -5.12
N GLN A 63 0.45 -6.07 -5.87
CA GLN A 63 0.49 -6.03 -7.34
C GLN A 63 -0.14 -4.77 -7.88
N VAL A 64 0.26 -4.39 -9.08
CA VAL A 64 -0.33 -3.31 -9.87
C VAL A 64 -1.03 -3.92 -11.08
N VAL A 65 -2.28 -3.56 -11.27
CA VAL A 65 -3.06 -3.89 -12.45
C VAL A 65 -3.28 -2.62 -13.25
N SER A 66 -2.72 -2.55 -14.43
CA SER A 66 -2.87 -1.44 -15.39
C SER A 66 -3.70 -1.89 -16.59
N ALA A 67 -4.00 -0.95 -17.48
CA ALA A 67 -4.69 -1.26 -18.75
C ALA A 67 -3.91 -2.25 -19.65
N THR A 68 -2.60 -2.33 -19.48
CA THR A 68 -1.70 -3.15 -20.33
C THR A 68 -1.27 -4.46 -19.67
N GLY A 69 -1.60 -4.68 -18.40
CA GLY A 69 -1.25 -5.91 -17.72
C GLY A 69 -1.11 -5.79 -16.22
N THR A 70 -0.70 -6.89 -15.61
CA THR A 70 -0.47 -7.01 -14.17
C THR A 70 1.01 -7.20 -13.90
N SER A 71 1.53 -6.43 -12.94
CA SER A 71 2.90 -6.57 -12.45
C SER A 71 2.90 -6.70 -10.94
N THR A 72 3.67 -7.65 -10.42
CA THR A 72 3.92 -7.73 -8.97
C THR A 72 4.93 -6.65 -8.57
N ILE A 73 4.70 -6.02 -7.43
CA ILE A 73 5.62 -5.04 -6.84
C ILE A 73 6.22 -5.54 -5.51
N SER A 74 5.97 -6.79 -5.18
CA SER A 74 6.64 -7.51 -4.11
C SER A 74 6.52 -9.03 -4.32
N ALA A 75 7.37 -9.83 -3.68
CA ALA A 75 7.06 -11.24 -3.42
C ALA A 75 6.02 -11.36 -2.29
N ALA A 76 5.62 -12.58 -1.93
CA ALA A 76 4.77 -12.83 -0.78
C ALA A 76 5.52 -12.57 0.53
N SER A 77 4.85 -11.95 1.50
CA SER A 77 5.39 -11.74 2.85
C SER A 77 5.59 -13.06 3.61
N ALA A 78 6.27 -12.99 4.75
CA ALA A 78 6.14 -14.03 5.76
C ALA A 78 4.69 -14.19 6.21
N SER A 79 4.38 -15.29 6.91
CA SER A 79 3.05 -15.55 7.44
C SER A 79 2.58 -14.44 8.38
N LEU A 80 1.32 -14.06 8.23
CA LEU A 80 0.61 -13.10 9.08
C LEU A 80 -0.24 -13.78 10.16
N ALA A 81 -0.06 -15.11 10.37
CA ALA A 81 -0.71 -15.83 11.46
C ALA A 81 -0.39 -15.17 12.80
N ASN A 82 -1.43 -14.96 13.61
CA ASN A 82 -1.33 -14.32 14.92
C ASN A 82 -0.73 -12.89 14.90
N ALA A 83 -0.75 -12.22 13.74
CA ALA A 83 -0.29 -10.83 13.69
C ALA A 83 -1.08 -9.99 14.69
N ALA A 84 -0.38 -9.37 15.63
CA ALA A 84 -0.96 -8.51 16.66
C ALA A 84 -1.26 -7.12 16.10
N ILE A 85 -2.08 -6.35 16.81
CA ILE A 85 -2.33 -4.94 16.51
C ILE A 85 -0.99 -4.20 16.45
N GLY A 86 -0.80 -3.34 15.42
CA GLY A 86 0.42 -2.57 15.19
C GLY A 86 1.49 -3.29 14.37
N VAL A 87 1.34 -4.58 14.06
CA VAL A 87 2.20 -5.25 13.06
C VAL A 87 2.00 -4.58 11.72
N SER A 88 3.07 -4.26 11.01
CA SER A 88 3.03 -3.68 9.68
C SER A 88 3.73 -4.56 8.65
N VAL A 89 3.19 -4.60 7.44
CA VAL A 89 3.79 -5.23 6.27
C VAL A 89 4.25 -4.13 5.34
N VAL A 90 5.58 -3.96 5.21
CA VAL A 90 6.20 -2.86 4.46
C VAL A 90 6.81 -3.39 3.18
N ALA A 91 6.35 -2.88 2.03
CA ALA A 91 6.87 -3.27 0.71
C ALA A 91 8.33 -2.82 0.54
N GLN A 92 9.15 -3.68 -0.09
CA GLN A 92 10.57 -3.42 -0.37
C GLN A 92 10.74 -2.88 -1.79
N LEU A 93 10.38 -1.60 -2.01
CA LEU A 93 10.29 -0.99 -3.34
C LEU A 93 11.63 -0.84 -4.09
N GLY A 94 12.75 -1.06 -3.42
CA GLY A 94 14.08 -1.10 -4.06
C GLY A 94 14.31 -2.32 -4.96
N ALA A 95 13.53 -3.39 -4.76
CA ALA A 95 13.55 -4.58 -5.61
C ALA A 95 12.16 -5.26 -5.57
N LEU A 96 11.47 -5.23 -6.68
CA LEU A 96 10.08 -5.71 -6.82
C LEU A 96 9.90 -7.22 -6.56
N THR A 97 11.00 -7.96 -6.55
CA THR A 97 11.02 -9.40 -6.24
C THR A 97 11.23 -9.71 -4.76
N ASN A 98 11.51 -8.69 -3.94
CA ASN A 98 11.72 -8.90 -2.51
C ASN A 98 10.39 -9.07 -1.78
N ALA A 99 10.41 -9.93 -0.76
CA ALA A 99 9.30 -10.06 0.16
C ALA A 99 9.16 -8.78 1.02
N PRO A 100 7.93 -8.35 1.31
CA PRO A 100 7.70 -7.28 2.27
C PRO A 100 8.24 -7.66 3.65
N THR A 101 8.74 -6.67 4.38
CA THR A 101 9.13 -6.86 5.77
C THR A 101 7.88 -6.85 6.66
N VAL A 102 7.74 -7.87 7.49
CA VAL A 102 6.74 -7.91 8.56
C VAL A 102 7.40 -7.40 9.83
N THR A 103 6.89 -6.31 10.39
CA THR A 103 7.46 -5.70 11.60
C THR A 103 6.97 -6.39 12.88
N ALA A 104 7.60 -6.08 14.00
CA ALA A 104 7.05 -6.40 15.31
C ALA A 104 5.78 -5.57 15.59
N ALA A 105 5.03 -5.93 16.65
CA ALA A 105 3.78 -5.25 17.03
C ALA A 105 3.94 -3.76 17.40
N SER A 106 5.17 -3.29 17.62
CA SER A 106 5.45 -1.86 17.81
C SER A 106 5.21 -1.02 16.54
N GLY A 107 5.00 -1.65 15.38
CA GLY A 107 4.81 -0.98 14.10
C GLY A 107 6.05 -0.27 13.57
N VAL A 108 7.16 -0.28 14.30
CA VAL A 108 8.41 0.35 13.88
C VAL A 108 9.01 -0.45 12.73
N GLY A 109 9.04 0.15 11.56
CA GLY A 109 9.60 -0.43 10.35
C GLY A 109 10.39 0.60 9.54
N VAL A 110 11.29 0.13 8.72
CA VAL A 110 12.08 0.97 7.80
C VAL A 110 11.44 0.89 6.42
N PHE A 111 11.12 2.05 5.84
CA PHE A 111 10.81 2.14 4.42
C PHE A 111 12.12 2.12 3.64
N PRO A 112 12.37 1.09 2.84
CA PRO A 112 13.60 1.02 2.05
C PRO A 112 13.58 2.09 0.95
N TRP A 113 14.76 2.55 0.57
CA TRP A 113 14.92 3.43 -0.58
C TRP A 113 14.51 2.71 -1.86
N GLY A 114 13.69 3.36 -2.63
CA GLY A 114 13.24 2.89 -3.93
C GLY A 114 12.03 3.68 -4.40
N ALA A 115 11.92 3.87 -5.70
CA ALA A 115 10.75 4.49 -6.31
C ALA A 115 10.24 3.58 -7.43
N VAL A 116 8.94 3.38 -7.48
CA VAL A 116 8.28 2.60 -8.52
C VAL A 116 7.29 3.50 -9.25
N ARG A 117 7.44 3.60 -10.58
CA ARG A 117 6.47 4.31 -11.41
C ARG A 117 5.23 3.46 -11.56
N ILE A 118 4.08 4.06 -11.28
CA ILE A 118 2.76 3.46 -11.48
C ILE A 118 2.04 4.25 -12.56
N PRO A 119 1.65 3.61 -13.68
CA PRO A 119 0.95 4.27 -14.78
C PRO A 119 -0.44 4.77 -14.36
N SER A 120 -0.93 5.78 -15.07
CA SER A 120 -2.29 6.30 -14.94
C SER A 120 -3.35 5.21 -15.09
N GLY A 121 -4.42 5.30 -14.33
CA GLY A 121 -5.54 4.36 -14.35
C GLY A 121 -5.22 2.97 -13.80
N SER A 122 -4.13 2.84 -13.05
CA SER A 122 -3.75 1.58 -12.40
C SER A 122 -4.48 1.38 -11.07
N ALA A 123 -4.70 0.11 -10.73
CA ALA A 123 -5.14 -0.32 -9.41
C ALA A 123 -3.98 -1.00 -8.66
N ILE A 124 -3.71 -0.57 -7.44
CA ILE A 124 -2.82 -1.30 -6.52
C ILE A 124 -3.69 -2.29 -5.76
N LYS A 125 -3.36 -3.56 -5.87
CA LYS A 125 -4.16 -4.67 -5.36
C LYS A 125 -3.37 -5.55 -4.41
N LEU A 126 -4.12 -6.29 -3.59
CA LEU A 126 -3.60 -7.30 -2.68
C LEU A 126 -3.71 -8.69 -3.30
N VAL A 127 -2.68 -9.49 -3.13
CA VAL A 127 -2.72 -10.94 -3.33
C VAL A 127 -2.54 -11.58 -1.95
N ILE A 128 -3.60 -12.22 -1.47
CA ILE A 128 -3.61 -12.84 -0.14
C ILE A 128 -3.54 -14.35 -0.29
N GLY A 129 -2.46 -14.94 0.20
CA GLY A 129 -2.36 -16.39 0.34
C GLY A 129 -3.46 -16.89 1.30
N VAL A 130 -4.07 -18.04 1.00
CA VAL A 130 -5.24 -18.62 1.70
C VAL A 130 -6.51 -17.73 1.69
N GLY A 131 -6.64 -16.82 0.73
CA GLY A 131 -7.88 -16.13 0.38
C GLY A 131 -8.16 -14.85 1.15
N SER A 132 -7.99 -14.81 2.47
CA SER A 132 -8.23 -13.60 3.29
C SER A 132 -7.49 -13.64 4.62
N THR A 133 -7.34 -12.46 5.24
CA THR A 133 -6.98 -12.35 6.66
C THR A 133 -8.21 -12.44 7.54
N THR A 134 -8.02 -12.63 8.83
CA THR A 134 -9.12 -12.61 9.82
C THR A 134 -9.16 -11.31 10.60
N GLY A 135 -8.01 -10.65 10.78
CA GLY A 135 -7.91 -9.31 11.32
C GLY A 135 -8.15 -8.24 10.26
N THR A 136 -8.44 -7.03 10.71
CA THR A 136 -8.60 -5.86 9.84
C THR A 136 -7.29 -5.09 9.70
N TRP A 137 -7.09 -4.49 8.55
CA TRP A 137 -5.86 -3.82 8.16
C TRP A 137 -6.14 -2.46 7.55
N ARG A 138 -5.22 -1.52 7.72
CA ARG A 138 -5.19 -0.24 7.02
C ARG A 138 -4.01 -0.19 6.08
N HIS A 139 -4.17 0.57 5.00
CA HIS A 139 -3.16 0.68 3.95
C HIS A 139 -2.68 2.12 3.85
N TYR A 140 -1.37 2.29 3.63
CA TYR A 140 -0.69 3.56 3.51
C TYR A 140 0.16 3.56 2.26
N LEU A 141 0.08 4.63 1.49
CA LEU A 141 0.88 4.85 0.30
C LEU A 141 1.50 6.23 0.36
N ARG A 142 2.81 6.30 0.25
CA ARG A 142 3.55 7.54 0.02
C ARG A 142 3.90 7.64 -1.45
N TYR A 143 3.56 8.75 -2.10
CA TYR A 143 3.76 8.94 -3.53
C TYR A 143 4.09 10.38 -3.87
N GLU A 144 4.62 10.58 -5.07
CA GLU A 144 4.73 11.87 -5.72
C GLU A 144 4.06 11.82 -7.10
N PRO A 145 3.37 12.90 -7.53
CA PRO A 145 2.90 13.03 -8.90
C PRO A 145 4.09 12.98 -9.86
N PHE A 146 4.05 12.09 -10.84
CA PHE A 146 5.05 12.04 -11.91
C PHE A 146 4.67 12.99 -13.05
N GLU A 147 3.39 13.32 -13.17
CA GLU A 147 2.85 14.33 -14.07
C GLU A 147 1.93 15.29 -13.33
N ALA A 148 1.76 16.50 -13.88
CA ALA A 148 0.94 17.54 -13.25
C ALA A 148 -0.50 17.07 -13.06
N GLY A 149 -1.02 17.19 -11.84
CA GLY A 149 -2.38 16.81 -11.48
C GLY A 149 -2.60 15.33 -11.21
N ALA A 150 -1.54 14.51 -11.23
CA ALA A 150 -1.65 13.10 -10.82
C ALA A 150 -1.91 12.97 -9.31
N TYR A 151 -2.76 12.01 -8.94
CA TYR A 151 -3.08 11.73 -7.54
C TYR A 151 -3.52 10.28 -7.34
N VAL A 152 -3.63 9.88 -6.07
CA VAL A 152 -4.08 8.56 -5.65
C VAL A 152 -5.40 8.66 -4.90
N VAL A 153 -6.29 7.73 -5.18
CA VAL A 153 -7.55 7.54 -4.47
C VAL A 153 -7.45 6.26 -3.66
N ALA A 154 -7.69 6.35 -2.35
CA ALA A 154 -7.88 5.19 -1.50
C ALA A 154 -9.29 4.61 -1.70
N VAL A 155 -9.38 3.29 -1.74
CA VAL A 155 -10.62 2.53 -1.98
C VAL A 155 -11.12 1.91 -0.69
#